data_8f011301741e7bd51806458ee32641bb
#
_entry.id   8f011301741e7bd51806458ee32641bb
#
_cell.length_a   1.000
_cell.length_b   1.000
_cell.length_c   1.000
_cell.angle_alpha   90.00
_cell.angle_beta   90.00
_cell.angle_gamma   90.00
#
_symmetry.space_group_name_H-M   'P 1'
#
loop_
_entity.id
_entity.type
_entity.pdbx_description
1 polymer ?
#
loop_
_entity_poly.entity_id
_entity_poly.type
_entity_poly.pdbx_seq_one_letter_code
_entity_poly.pdbx_strand_id
1 'polypeptide(L)'
;LHSTSRRQRQMCIRDRLDNDEKRRIIDAFVIHNFKKNQMIYAEGEEPEYLWCLLQGKVKKFKDGVGGRVQILRLIRSVQYFGYRAYFAKEPYNSSAAAFEPSIVGTLPMTLVEDMINKNPKLAWFFIHELSRNLGGSDTKIVNLTQKHIRGRLAEALIVLRDHYGFEDDNMTLRIYMAREDLANLSNMTTSNAIRTLSGFVSERLITVDGRRICILNEPMLRKISKFG
;
A
#
# COMPACT_ATOMS: atom_id res chain seq x y z
N LEU A 1 16.45 10.24 15.07
CA LEU A 1 16.28 8.80 15.31
C LEU A 1 14.80 8.53 15.63
N HIS A 2 13.96 8.31 14.60
CA HIS A 2 12.54 8.03 14.80
C HIS A 2 12.38 6.62 15.41
N SER A 3 11.71 6.55 16.55
CA SER A 3 11.37 5.28 17.19
C SER A 3 10.44 4.48 16.26
N THR A 4 11.00 3.49 15.60
CA THR A 4 10.19 2.52 14.85
C THR A 4 9.28 1.78 15.82
N SER A 5 7.98 1.78 15.56
CA SER A 5 6.99 1.09 16.40
C SER A 5 7.34 -0.41 16.55
N ARG A 6 6.94 -1.05 17.67
CA ARG A 6 7.13 -2.50 17.89
C ARG A 6 6.68 -3.36 16.69
N ARG A 7 5.61 -2.94 15.96
CA ARG A 7 5.14 -3.60 14.75
C ARG A 7 6.12 -3.48 13.57
N GLN A 8 6.80 -2.33 13.42
CA GLN A 8 7.82 -2.15 12.37
C GLN A 8 9.07 -3.00 12.63
N ARG A 9 9.46 -3.21 13.87
CA ARG A 9 10.58 -4.09 14.23
C ARG A 9 10.32 -5.58 13.91
N GLN A 10 9.09 -6.05 14.06
CA GLN A 10 8.71 -7.43 13.70
C GLN A 10 8.68 -7.69 12.19
N MET A 11 8.60 -6.65 11.37
CA MET A 11 8.55 -6.74 9.89
C MET A 11 9.94 -6.62 9.23
N CYS A 12 11.00 -6.44 9.98
CA CYS A 12 12.32 -6.29 9.39
C CYS A 12 12.91 -7.65 9.03
N ILE A 13 13.09 -7.89 7.74
CA ILE A 13 13.77 -9.08 7.21
C ILE A 13 15.20 -9.19 7.80
N ARG A 14 15.84 -8.03 8.02
CA ARG A 14 17.21 -7.88 8.52
C ARG A 14 17.49 -8.61 9.84
N ASP A 15 16.50 -8.66 10.73
CA ASP A 15 16.66 -9.27 12.07
C ASP A 15 16.65 -10.81 12.01
N ARG A 16 16.36 -11.39 10.85
CA ARG A 16 16.28 -12.83 10.59
C ARG A 16 17.47 -13.36 9.82
N LEU A 17 18.39 -12.48 9.42
CA LEU A 17 19.54 -12.76 8.57
C LEU A 17 20.80 -12.91 9.42
N ASP A 18 21.62 -13.87 9.06
CA ASP A 18 23.00 -13.96 9.53
C ASP A 18 23.91 -12.91 8.84
N ASN A 19 25.19 -12.90 9.17
CA ASN A 19 26.11 -11.89 8.64
C ASN A 19 26.50 -12.14 7.18
N ASP A 20 26.53 -13.38 6.73
CA ASP A 20 26.82 -13.74 5.34
C ASP A 20 25.62 -13.39 4.45
N GLU A 21 24.41 -13.74 4.87
CA GLU A 21 23.17 -13.35 4.19
C GLU A 21 23.04 -11.85 4.06
N LYS A 22 23.36 -11.08 5.12
CA LYS A 22 23.37 -9.60 5.07
C LYS A 22 24.35 -9.06 4.04
N ARG A 23 25.56 -9.64 3.97
CA ARG A 23 26.56 -9.24 2.98
C ARG A 23 26.07 -9.51 1.56
N ARG A 24 25.57 -10.71 1.29
CA ARG A 24 25.02 -11.10 -0.02
C ARG A 24 23.86 -10.19 -0.46
N ILE A 25 23.00 -9.76 0.47
CA ILE A 25 21.95 -8.79 0.19
C ILE A 25 22.57 -7.44 -0.17
N ILE A 26 23.51 -6.93 0.61
CA ILE A 26 24.15 -5.63 0.35
C ILE A 26 24.80 -5.61 -1.03
N ASP A 27 25.51 -6.68 -1.39
CA ASP A 27 26.21 -6.78 -2.68
C ASP A 27 25.27 -6.86 -3.89
N ALA A 28 24.07 -7.43 -3.70
CA ALA A 28 23.08 -7.60 -4.77
C ALA A 28 21.99 -6.50 -4.78
N PHE A 29 21.98 -5.61 -3.79
CA PHE A 29 20.91 -4.61 -3.64
C PHE A 29 21.12 -3.42 -4.57
N VAL A 30 20.17 -3.18 -5.47
CA VAL A 30 20.22 -2.05 -6.40
C VAL A 30 19.14 -1.03 -6.04
N ILE A 31 19.50 0.26 -6.06
CA ILE A 31 18.60 1.37 -5.74
C ILE A 31 18.16 2.08 -7.01
N HIS A 32 16.85 2.30 -7.11
CA HIS A 32 16.20 2.99 -8.22
C HIS A 32 15.42 4.20 -7.72
N ASN A 33 15.44 5.29 -8.51
CA ASN A 33 14.64 6.48 -8.27
C ASN A 33 13.49 6.53 -9.27
N PHE A 34 12.28 6.67 -8.76
CA PHE A 34 11.05 6.75 -9.55
C PHE A 34 10.40 8.11 -9.38
N LYS A 35 10.05 8.74 -10.51
CA LYS A 35 9.24 9.95 -10.53
C LYS A 35 7.79 9.60 -10.21
N LYS A 36 7.01 10.60 -9.76
CA LYS A 36 5.57 10.42 -9.57
C LYS A 36 4.90 9.84 -10.82
N ASN A 37 4.03 8.84 -10.62
CA ASN A 37 3.32 8.06 -11.63
C ASN A 37 4.21 7.21 -12.55
N GLN A 38 5.51 7.15 -12.32
CA GLN A 38 6.39 6.25 -13.08
C GLN A 38 6.08 4.79 -12.69
N MET A 39 5.95 3.94 -13.72
CA MET A 39 5.73 2.51 -13.56
C MET A 39 6.97 1.85 -12.96
N ILE A 40 6.77 0.95 -12.01
CA ILE A 40 7.80 0.12 -11.40
C ILE A 40 7.81 -1.25 -12.06
N TYR A 41 6.64 -1.84 -12.23
CA TYR A 41 6.39 -3.01 -13.07
C TYR A 41 4.94 -3.01 -13.56
N ALA A 42 4.69 -3.65 -14.70
CA ALA A 42 3.36 -3.76 -15.31
C ALA A 42 2.75 -5.15 -15.10
N GLU A 43 1.42 -5.21 -15.15
CA GLU A 43 0.68 -6.49 -15.24
C GLU A 43 1.15 -7.28 -16.47
N GLY A 44 1.38 -8.58 -16.31
CA GLY A 44 1.85 -9.49 -17.35
C GLY A 44 3.38 -9.63 -17.44
N GLU A 45 4.16 -8.76 -16.77
CA GLU A 45 5.62 -8.90 -16.70
C GLU A 45 6.04 -10.04 -15.74
N GLU A 46 7.20 -10.63 -16.01
CA GLU A 46 7.77 -11.68 -15.16
C GLU A 46 8.34 -11.12 -13.85
N PRO A 47 8.12 -11.80 -12.72
CA PRO A 47 8.50 -11.31 -11.40
C PRO A 47 9.95 -11.62 -11.05
N GLU A 48 10.90 -10.94 -11.65
CA GLU A 48 12.35 -11.20 -11.44
C GLU A 48 12.88 -10.65 -10.11
N TYR A 49 12.23 -9.64 -9.52
CA TYR A 49 12.76 -8.91 -8.37
C TYR A 49 11.81 -8.89 -7.18
N LEU A 50 12.40 -9.00 -5.98
CA LEU A 50 11.81 -8.51 -4.75
C LEU A 50 12.03 -7.00 -4.68
N TRP A 51 10.95 -6.24 -4.58
CA TRP A 51 10.97 -4.80 -4.45
C TRP A 51 10.84 -4.38 -2.99
N CYS A 52 11.62 -3.39 -2.56
CA CYS A 52 11.58 -2.80 -1.23
C CYS A 52 11.42 -1.28 -1.35
N LEU A 53 10.32 -0.74 -0.85
CA LEU A 53 10.14 0.71 -0.83
C LEU A 53 10.97 1.31 0.31
N LEU A 54 11.99 2.11 -0.03
CA LEU A 54 12.86 2.77 0.93
C LEU A 54 12.29 4.13 1.37
N GLN A 55 11.82 4.92 0.39
CA GLN A 55 11.25 6.25 0.62
C GLN A 55 10.12 6.53 -0.37
N GLY A 56 9.15 7.36 0.04
CA GLY A 56 8.00 7.72 -0.77
C GLY A 56 6.80 6.80 -0.57
N LYS A 57 5.96 6.68 -1.59
CA LYS A 57 4.75 5.84 -1.59
C LYS A 57 4.56 5.19 -2.95
N VAL A 58 4.12 3.95 -2.97
CA VAL A 58 3.84 3.19 -4.20
C VAL A 58 2.41 2.70 -4.17
N LYS A 59 1.70 2.80 -5.30
CA LYS A 59 0.38 2.22 -5.50
C LYS A 59 0.48 0.93 -6.32
N LYS A 60 -0.15 -0.13 -5.83
CA LYS A 60 -0.42 -1.35 -6.58
C LYS A 60 -1.85 -1.27 -7.10
N PHE A 61 -2.05 -1.44 -8.40
CA PHE A 61 -3.35 -1.25 -9.03
C PHE A 61 -3.57 -2.27 -10.15
N LYS A 62 -4.81 -2.40 -10.57
CA LYS A 62 -5.22 -3.25 -11.69
C LYS A 62 -6.26 -2.51 -12.51
N ASP A 63 -6.16 -2.66 -13.82
CA ASP A 63 -7.17 -2.19 -14.74
C ASP A 63 -8.36 -3.16 -14.72
N GLY A 64 -9.53 -2.63 -14.47
CA GLY A 64 -10.77 -3.37 -14.42
C GLY A 64 -11.57 -3.23 -15.71
N VAL A 65 -12.81 -3.70 -15.67
CA VAL A 65 -13.75 -3.62 -16.80
C VAL A 65 -13.97 -2.17 -17.21
N GLY A 66 -13.89 -1.90 -18.52
CA GLY A 66 -14.08 -0.56 -19.08
C GLY A 66 -12.96 0.43 -18.75
N GLY A 67 -11.74 -0.04 -18.50
CA GLY A 67 -10.56 0.79 -18.23
C GLY A 67 -10.59 1.48 -16.85
N ARG A 68 -11.47 1.06 -15.95
CA ARG A 68 -11.53 1.61 -14.58
C ARG A 68 -10.38 1.05 -13.75
N VAL A 69 -9.51 1.93 -13.30
CA VAL A 69 -8.41 1.55 -12.40
C VAL A 69 -8.94 1.23 -10.99
N GLN A 70 -8.49 0.13 -10.40
CA GLN A 70 -8.71 -0.17 -9.00
C GLN A 70 -7.37 -0.15 -8.26
N ILE A 71 -7.21 0.73 -7.29
CA ILE A 71 -6.07 0.69 -6.38
C ILE A 71 -6.27 -0.47 -5.40
N LEU A 72 -5.44 -1.50 -5.56
CA LEU A 72 -5.49 -2.69 -4.74
C LEU A 72 -4.82 -2.47 -3.39
N ARG A 73 -3.69 -1.76 -3.37
CA ARG A 73 -2.90 -1.51 -2.17
C ARG A 73 -2.04 -0.27 -2.33
N LEU A 74 -1.84 0.42 -1.22
CA LEU A 74 -0.82 1.46 -1.07
C LEU A 74 0.32 0.88 -0.22
N ILE A 75 1.53 1.00 -0.73
CA ILE A 75 2.77 0.49 -0.12
C ILE A 75 3.49 1.68 0.51
N ARG A 76 3.91 1.52 1.75
CA ARG A 76 4.66 2.51 2.52
C ARG A 76 6.11 2.08 2.70
N SER A 77 6.94 3.02 3.14
CA SER A 77 8.37 2.76 3.38
C SER A 77 8.61 1.54 4.27
N VAL A 78 9.66 0.80 3.97
CA VAL A 78 10.09 -0.45 4.60
C VAL A 78 9.14 -1.63 4.36
N GLN A 79 8.31 -1.57 3.31
CA GLN A 79 7.51 -2.71 2.87
C GLN A 79 8.09 -3.36 1.61
N TYR A 80 7.97 -4.68 1.53
CA TYR A 80 8.34 -5.49 0.38
C TYR A 80 7.11 -5.78 -0.49
N PHE A 81 7.34 -5.86 -1.81
CA PHE A 81 6.28 -6.16 -2.77
C PHE A 81 6.84 -6.87 -4.01
N GLY A 82 5.97 -7.35 -4.90
CA GLY A 82 6.36 -8.06 -6.12
C GLY A 82 6.50 -9.58 -5.95
N TYR A 83 6.89 -10.07 -4.78
CA TYR A 83 7.24 -11.46 -4.51
C TYR A 83 6.09 -12.48 -4.64
N ARG A 84 4.81 -12.09 -4.52
CA ARG A 84 3.68 -13.02 -4.63
C ARG A 84 3.67 -13.76 -5.96
N ALA A 85 3.84 -13.03 -7.05
CA ALA A 85 3.79 -13.58 -8.40
C ALA A 85 4.92 -14.62 -8.62
N TYR A 86 6.12 -14.33 -8.14
CA TYR A 86 7.26 -15.26 -8.19
C TYR A 86 6.97 -16.57 -7.46
N PHE A 87 6.48 -16.50 -6.21
CA PHE A 87 6.15 -17.69 -5.43
C PHE A 87 4.96 -18.48 -6.00
N ALA A 88 4.05 -17.80 -6.69
CA ALA A 88 2.94 -18.44 -7.40
C ALA A 88 3.34 -18.98 -8.78
N LYS A 89 4.57 -18.71 -9.25
CA LYS A 89 5.05 -19.03 -10.60
C LYS A 89 4.12 -18.49 -11.70
N GLU A 90 3.73 -17.24 -11.56
CA GLU A 90 2.82 -16.52 -12.44
C GLU A 90 3.41 -15.15 -12.79
N PRO A 91 3.10 -14.56 -13.96
CA PRO A 91 3.34 -13.16 -14.24
C PRO A 91 2.64 -12.24 -13.22
N TYR A 92 3.04 -10.97 -13.16
CA TYR A 92 2.32 -9.99 -12.32
C TYR A 92 0.86 -9.88 -12.75
N ASN A 93 -0.07 -10.08 -11.81
CA ASN A 93 -1.51 -9.92 -12.03
C ASN A 93 -2.03 -8.49 -11.78
N SER A 94 -1.12 -7.54 -11.62
CA SER A 94 -1.41 -6.15 -11.32
C SER A 94 -0.14 -5.32 -11.47
N SER A 95 -0.28 -4.04 -11.77
CA SER A 95 0.80 -3.09 -11.93
C SER A 95 1.17 -2.39 -10.63
N ALA A 96 2.40 -1.87 -10.54
CA ALA A 96 2.86 -0.99 -9.48
C ALA A 96 3.48 0.29 -10.05
N ALA A 97 3.13 1.44 -9.47
CA ALA A 97 3.68 2.73 -9.85
C ALA A 97 3.97 3.60 -8.63
N ALA A 98 4.95 4.48 -8.74
CA ALA A 98 5.27 5.44 -7.72
C ALA A 98 4.09 6.44 -7.56
N PHE A 99 3.52 6.53 -6.36
CA PHE A 99 2.43 7.47 -6.07
C PHE A 99 2.93 8.91 -5.90
N GLU A 100 4.16 9.04 -5.45
CA GLU A 100 4.94 10.27 -5.33
C GLU A 100 6.41 9.95 -5.67
N PRO A 101 7.34 10.91 -5.77
CA PRO A 101 8.75 10.61 -5.96
C PRO A 101 9.21 9.60 -4.92
N SER A 102 9.78 8.47 -5.37
CA SER A 102 10.05 7.31 -4.53
C SER A 102 11.41 6.69 -4.80
N ILE A 103 12.04 6.18 -3.75
CA ILE A 103 13.27 5.40 -3.81
C ILE A 103 12.92 3.96 -3.50
N VAL A 104 13.24 3.06 -4.42
CA VAL A 104 12.91 1.63 -4.31
C VAL A 104 14.16 0.81 -4.51
N GLY A 105 14.41 -0.13 -3.63
CA GLY A 105 15.49 -1.11 -3.78
C GLY A 105 14.97 -2.40 -4.41
N THR A 106 15.85 -3.10 -5.11
CA THR A 106 15.59 -4.41 -5.71
C THR A 106 16.58 -5.46 -5.24
N LEU A 107 16.10 -6.69 -5.12
CA LEU A 107 16.92 -7.90 -4.96
C LEU A 107 16.43 -8.94 -5.97
N PRO A 108 17.34 -9.67 -6.67
CA PRO A 108 16.93 -10.77 -7.52
C PRO A 108 16.15 -11.83 -6.72
N MET A 109 15.00 -12.28 -7.25
CA MET A 109 14.20 -13.30 -6.58
C MET A 109 14.92 -14.64 -6.49
N THR A 110 15.84 -14.95 -7.41
CA THR A 110 16.71 -16.15 -7.35
C THR A 110 17.62 -16.15 -6.10
N LEU A 111 18.15 -14.98 -5.74
CA LEU A 111 18.94 -14.85 -4.50
C LEU A 111 18.04 -15.04 -3.27
N VAL A 112 16.82 -14.45 -3.28
CA VAL A 112 15.85 -14.59 -2.19
C VAL A 112 15.45 -16.05 -2.00
N GLU A 113 15.21 -16.77 -3.09
CA GLU A 113 14.88 -18.21 -3.07
C GLU A 113 16.02 -19.07 -2.51
N ASP A 114 17.27 -18.84 -2.95
CA ASP A 114 18.43 -19.53 -2.38
C ASP A 114 18.56 -19.30 -0.87
N MET A 115 18.34 -18.07 -0.43
CA MET A 115 18.36 -17.73 0.99
C MET A 115 17.22 -18.39 1.78
N ILE A 116 16.03 -18.47 1.22
CA ILE A 116 14.87 -19.14 1.84
C ILE A 116 15.15 -20.64 2.03
N ASN A 117 15.78 -21.28 1.04
CA ASN A 117 16.12 -22.69 1.10
C ASN A 117 17.16 -23.00 2.22
N LYS A 118 18.01 -22.04 2.55
CA LYS A 118 19.04 -22.16 3.60
C LYS A 118 18.56 -21.67 4.97
N ASN A 119 17.64 -20.74 5.00
CA ASN A 119 17.15 -20.10 6.24
C ASN A 119 15.60 -20.16 6.33
N PRO A 120 15.05 -21.16 7.04
CA PRO A 120 13.61 -21.32 7.20
C PRO A 120 12.91 -20.10 7.84
N LYS A 121 13.64 -19.25 8.60
CA LYS A 121 13.07 -18.04 9.20
C LYS A 121 12.63 -17.02 8.13
N LEU A 122 13.29 -17.03 6.95
CA LEU A 122 12.89 -16.21 5.82
C LEU A 122 11.62 -16.74 5.16
N ALA A 123 11.50 -18.07 5.02
CA ALA A 123 10.27 -18.68 4.53
C ALA A 123 9.07 -18.28 5.42
N TRP A 124 9.21 -18.38 6.73
CA TRP A 124 8.18 -17.98 7.69
C TRP A 124 7.84 -16.47 7.60
N PHE A 125 8.82 -15.64 7.32
CA PHE A 125 8.55 -14.22 7.08
C PHE A 125 7.61 -14.01 5.88
N PHE A 126 7.89 -14.64 4.74
CA PHE A 126 7.05 -14.50 3.54
C PHE A 126 5.68 -15.17 3.70
N ILE A 127 5.60 -16.35 4.36
CA ILE A 127 4.33 -17.01 4.69
C ILE A 127 3.46 -16.06 5.54
N HIS A 128 4.02 -15.46 6.59
CA HIS A 128 3.30 -14.53 7.44
C HIS A 128 2.80 -13.29 6.67
N GLU A 129 3.66 -12.70 5.83
CA GLU A 129 3.28 -11.54 5.00
C GLU A 129 2.19 -11.90 3.98
N LEU A 130 2.28 -13.07 3.32
CA LEU A 130 1.27 -13.55 2.39
C LEU A 130 -0.07 -13.81 3.10
N SER A 131 -0.05 -14.46 4.26
CA SER A 131 -1.25 -14.73 5.05
C SER A 131 -1.95 -13.45 5.52
N ARG A 132 -1.18 -12.46 5.98
CA ARG A 132 -1.73 -11.14 6.36
C ARG A 132 -2.33 -10.40 5.16
N ASN A 133 -1.66 -10.46 4.01
CA ASN A 133 -2.14 -9.84 2.79
C ASN A 133 -3.43 -10.51 2.30
N LEU A 134 -3.54 -11.84 2.41
CA LEU A 134 -4.75 -12.59 2.08
C LEU A 134 -5.92 -12.15 2.97
N GLY A 135 -5.77 -12.19 4.30
CA GLY A 135 -6.83 -11.74 5.22
C GLY A 135 -7.23 -10.27 5.03
N GLY A 136 -6.26 -9.41 4.68
CA GLY A 136 -6.55 -8.02 4.30
C GLY A 136 -7.36 -7.92 2.99
N SER A 137 -7.09 -8.80 2.02
CA SER A 137 -7.83 -8.86 0.76
C SER A 137 -9.27 -9.34 0.99
N ASP A 138 -9.49 -10.35 1.82
CA ASP A 138 -10.82 -10.85 2.18
C ASP A 138 -11.66 -9.74 2.83
N THR A 139 -11.10 -9.04 3.79
CA THR A 139 -11.76 -7.89 4.43
C THR A 139 -12.11 -6.80 3.40
N LYS A 140 -11.19 -6.53 2.46
CA LYS A 140 -11.41 -5.53 1.41
C LYS A 140 -12.52 -5.94 0.45
N ILE A 141 -12.61 -7.22 0.07
CA ILE A 141 -13.68 -7.74 -0.78
C ILE A 141 -15.05 -7.48 -0.12
N VAL A 142 -15.21 -7.85 1.14
CA VAL A 142 -16.46 -7.61 1.88
C VAL A 142 -16.79 -6.13 1.95
N ASN A 143 -15.80 -5.27 2.27
CA ASN A 143 -16.01 -3.83 2.35
C ASN A 143 -16.43 -3.22 1.00
N LEU A 144 -15.85 -3.68 -0.12
CA LEU A 144 -16.15 -3.16 -1.44
C LEU A 144 -17.50 -3.63 -1.99
N THR A 145 -17.96 -4.81 -1.56
CA THR A 145 -19.21 -5.42 -2.04
C THR A 145 -20.41 -5.07 -1.19
N GLN A 146 -20.26 -4.95 0.12
CA GLN A 146 -21.38 -4.78 1.05
C GLN A 146 -21.58 -3.35 1.55
N LYS A 147 -20.52 -2.51 1.57
CA LYS A 147 -20.65 -1.13 2.02
C LYS A 147 -21.21 -0.21 0.92
N HIS A 148 -22.07 0.72 1.32
CA HIS A 148 -22.48 1.82 0.47
C HIS A 148 -21.31 2.76 0.13
N ILE A 149 -21.46 3.59 -0.91
CA ILE A 149 -20.43 4.53 -1.39
C ILE A 149 -19.86 5.36 -0.24
N ARG A 150 -20.73 5.86 0.63
CA ARG A 150 -20.35 6.69 1.77
C ARG A 150 -19.47 5.94 2.77
N GLY A 151 -19.84 4.71 3.13
CA GLY A 151 -19.05 3.84 4.01
C GLY A 151 -17.71 3.48 3.40
N ARG A 152 -17.65 3.20 2.09
CA ARG A 152 -16.40 2.89 1.38
C ARG A 152 -15.41 4.05 1.37
N LEU A 153 -15.89 5.30 1.17
CA LEU A 153 -15.03 6.47 1.20
C LEU A 153 -14.53 6.76 2.63
N ALA A 154 -15.40 6.63 3.63
CA ALA A 154 -15.01 6.75 5.03
C ALA A 154 -13.93 5.71 5.40
N GLU A 155 -14.12 4.44 4.99
CA GLU A 155 -13.12 3.37 5.17
C GLU A 155 -11.79 3.73 4.53
N ALA A 156 -11.80 4.23 3.28
CA ALA A 156 -10.58 4.63 2.59
C ALA A 156 -9.82 5.73 3.37
N LEU A 157 -10.52 6.74 3.87
CA LEU A 157 -9.90 7.80 4.68
C LEU A 157 -9.30 7.26 5.99
N ILE A 158 -10.00 6.34 6.67
CA ILE A 158 -9.49 5.68 7.88
C ILE A 158 -8.27 4.82 7.57
N VAL A 159 -8.29 4.04 6.49
CA VAL A 159 -7.13 3.24 6.05
C VAL A 159 -5.93 4.12 5.73
N LEU A 160 -6.13 5.25 5.06
CA LEU A 160 -5.06 6.22 4.79
C LEU A 160 -4.46 6.78 6.08
N ARG A 161 -5.30 7.15 7.04
CA ARG A 161 -4.89 7.62 8.36
C ARG A 161 -4.10 6.55 9.12
N ASP A 162 -4.58 5.32 9.15
CA ASP A 162 -3.94 4.22 9.87
C ASP A 162 -2.59 3.81 9.22
N HIS A 163 -2.44 4.01 7.90
CA HIS A 163 -1.23 3.70 7.17
C HIS A 163 -0.17 4.80 7.21
N TYR A 164 -0.57 6.06 7.06
CA TYR A 164 0.36 7.18 6.87
C TYR A 164 0.38 8.16 8.04
N GLY A 165 -0.63 8.10 8.91
CA GLY A 165 -0.76 9.04 10.03
C GLY A 165 -1.19 10.43 9.59
N PHE A 166 -0.97 11.37 10.49
CA PHE A 166 -1.24 12.77 10.28
C PHE A 166 0.06 13.57 10.14
N GLU A 167 -0.04 14.74 9.55
CA GLU A 167 0.97 15.79 9.63
C GLU A 167 1.14 16.29 11.08
N ASP A 168 2.00 17.28 11.29
CA ASP A 168 2.31 17.82 12.62
C ASP A 168 1.11 18.50 13.29
N ASP A 169 0.08 18.86 12.51
CA ASP A 169 -1.20 19.39 13.00
C ASP A 169 -2.12 18.32 13.63
N ASN A 170 -1.73 17.05 13.59
CA ASN A 170 -2.48 15.89 14.09
C ASN A 170 -3.88 15.70 13.47
N MET A 171 -4.18 16.33 12.35
CA MET A 171 -5.48 16.27 11.67
C MET A 171 -5.37 16.06 10.17
N THR A 172 -4.37 16.62 9.50
CA THR A 172 -4.17 16.49 8.06
C THR A 172 -3.51 15.15 7.72
N LEU A 173 -4.11 14.38 6.83
CA LEU A 173 -3.56 13.11 6.37
C LEU A 173 -2.19 13.33 5.69
N ARG A 174 -1.19 12.53 6.08
CA ARG A 174 0.17 12.56 5.51
C ARG A 174 0.24 11.86 4.15
N ILE A 175 -0.81 12.02 3.35
CA ILE A 175 -0.89 11.58 1.94
C ILE A 175 -1.86 12.50 1.18
N TYR A 176 -1.40 13.01 0.03
CA TYR A 176 -2.18 13.96 -0.79
C TYR A 176 -2.69 13.26 -2.03
N MET A 177 -3.96 12.85 -2.00
CA MET A 177 -4.59 12.08 -3.07
C MET A 177 -5.42 12.97 -4.00
N ALA A 178 -5.32 12.69 -5.31
CA ALA A 178 -6.28 13.22 -6.27
C ALA A 178 -7.66 12.59 -6.03
N ARG A 179 -8.72 13.27 -6.49
CA ARG A 179 -10.10 12.75 -6.39
C ARG A 179 -10.26 11.41 -7.12
N GLU A 180 -9.59 11.28 -8.24
CA GLU A 180 -9.52 10.03 -9.01
C GLU A 180 -8.86 8.90 -8.24
N ASP A 181 -7.71 9.15 -7.59
CA ASP A 181 -7.04 8.12 -6.77
C ASP A 181 -7.91 7.69 -5.59
N LEU A 182 -8.63 8.62 -4.94
CA LEU A 182 -9.60 8.30 -3.87
C LEU A 182 -10.76 7.46 -4.41
N ALA A 183 -11.28 7.80 -5.58
CA ALA A 183 -12.34 7.06 -6.26
C ALA A 183 -11.85 5.63 -6.59
N ASN A 184 -10.65 5.50 -7.16
CA ASN A 184 -10.02 4.24 -7.51
C ASN A 184 -9.69 3.37 -6.26
N LEU A 185 -9.39 4.00 -5.12
CA LEU A 185 -9.17 3.28 -3.85
C LEU A 185 -10.48 2.76 -3.25
N SER A 186 -11.57 3.53 -3.40
CA SER A 186 -12.88 3.28 -2.78
C SER A 186 -13.88 2.57 -3.71
N ASN A 187 -13.43 2.17 -4.91
CA ASN A 187 -14.26 1.53 -5.96
C ASN A 187 -15.53 2.34 -6.28
N MET A 188 -15.35 3.59 -6.69
CA MET A 188 -16.45 4.47 -7.11
C MET A 188 -16.00 5.35 -8.27
N THR A 189 -16.95 6.06 -8.90
CA THR A 189 -16.62 7.09 -9.89
C THR A 189 -16.05 8.33 -9.22
N THR A 190 -15.23 9.09 -9.95
CA THR A 190 -14.67 10.36 -9.45
C THR A 190 -15.78 11.34 -9.04
N SER A 191 -16.88 11.40 -9.78
CA SER A 191 -18.04 12.23 -9.45
C SER A 191 -18.67 11.83 -8.11
N ASN A 192 -18.80 10.53 -7.85
CA ASN A 192 -19.32 10.04 -6.57
C ASN A 192 -18.34 10.33 -5.41
N ALA A 193 -17.04 10.21 -5.63
CA ALA A 193 -16.03 10.56 -4.62
C ALA A 193 -16.12 12.06 -4.27
N ILE A 194 -16.20 12.95 -5.28
CA ILE A 194 -16.35 14.40 -5.07
C ILE A 194 -17.61 14.70 -4.28
N ARG A 195 -18.78 14.15 -4.70
CA ARG A 195 -20.07 14.39 -4.02
C ARG A 195 -20.03 13.92 -2.56
N THR A 196 -19.48 12.74 -2.32
CA THR A 196 -19.39 12.16 -0.96
C THR A 196 -18.44 12.97 -0.08
N LEU A 197 -17.28 13.41 -0.62
CA LEU A 197 -16.38 14.32 0.10
C LEU A 197 -17.05 15.63 0.47
N SER A 198 -17.81 16.26 -0.47
CA SER A 198 -18.57 17.47 -0.19
C SER A 198 -19.61 17.26 0.92
N GLY A 199 -20.26 16.09 0.94
CA GLY A 199 -21.16 15.71 2.04
C GLY A 199 -20.43 15.63 3.38
N PHE A 200 -19.24 15.01 3.42
CA PHE A 200 -18.43 14.94 4.65
C PHE A 200 -17.95 16.33 5.11
N VAL A 201 -17.67 17.24 4.18
CA VAL A 201 -17.33 18.64 4.52
C VAL A 201 -18.53 19.36 5.12
N SER A 202 -19.72 19.27 4.51
CA SER A 202 -20.95 19.92 5.00
C SER A 202 -21.34 19.43 6.41
N GLU A 203 -21.05 18.15 6.71
CA GLU A 203 -21.27 17.54 8.03
C GLU A 203 -20.14 17.81 9.02
N ARG A 204 -19.13 18.59 8.64
CA ARG A 204 -17.95 18.91 9.46
C ARG A 204 -17.19 17.67 9.95
N LEU A 205 -17.14 16.63 9.12
CA LEU A 205 -16.35 15.43 9.40
C LEU A 205 -14.91 15.59 8.96
N ILE A 206 -14.72 16.32 7.85
CA ILE A 206 -13.42 16.62 7.25
C ILE A 206 -13.40 18.06 6.75
N THR A 207 -12.19 18.59 6.49
CA THR A 207 -11.99 19.71 5.56
C THR A 207 -11.13 19.25 4.40
N VAL A 208 -11.25 19.97 3.30
CA VAL A 208 -10.54 19.65 2.06
C VAL A 208 -10.00 20.93 1.46
N ASP A 209 -8.67 20.97 1.29
CA ASP A 209 -7.96 22.03 0.58
C ASP A 209 -7.10 21.40 -0.53
N GLY A 210 -7.48 21.58 -1.78
CA GLY A 210 -6.86 20.92 -2.92
C GLY A 210 -6.83 19.39 -2.75
N ARG A 211 -5.64 18.83 -2.55
CA ARG A 211 -5.42 17.39 -2.29
C ARG A 211 -5.23 17.06 -0.82
N ARG A 212 -5.18 18.07 0.05
CA ARG A 212 -5.05 17.90 1.50
C ARG A 212 -6.42 17.60 2.10
N ILE A 213 -6.49 16.59 2.94
CA ILE A 213 -7.70 16.21 3.67
C ILE A 213 -7.36 16.22 5.15
N CYS A 214 -8.11 17.02 5.90
CA CYS A 214 -8.01 17.11 7.34
C CYS A 214 -9.22 16.39 7.95
N ILE A 215 -9.00 15.46 8.88
CA ILE A 215 -10.06 14.73 9.58
C ILE A 215 -10.40 15.49 10.86
N LEU A 216 -11.63 16.02 10.93
CA LEU A 216 -12.15 16.76 12.07
C LEU A 216 -12.85 15.86 13.09
N ASN A 217 -13.54 14.81 12.61
CA ASN A 217 -14.30 13.90 13.46
C ASN A 217 -14.05 12.44 13.07
N GLU A 218 -12.91 11.91 13.53
CA GLU A 218 -12.54 10.51 13.29
C GLU A 218 -13.55 9.50 13.88
N PRO A 219 -14.07 9.65 15.12
CA PRO A 219 -15.04 8.72 15.65
C PRO A 219 -16.28 8.56 14.78
N MET A 220 -16.79 9.66 14.21
CA MET A 220 -17.94 9.62 13.31
C MET A 220 -17.60 9.00 11.97
N LEU A 221 -16.42 9.28 11.39
CA LEU A 221 -15.94 8.60 10.18
C LEU A 221 -15.81 7.09 10.39
N ARG A 222 -15.30 6.64 11.53
CA ARG A 222 -15.25 5.22 11.88
C ARG A 222 -16.65 4.60 12.00
N LYS A 223 -17.60 5.32 12.56
CA LYS A 223 -19.01 4.88 12.63
C LYS A 223 -19.60 4.74 11.24
N ILE A 224 -19.42 5.74 10.36
CA ILE A 224 -19.87 5.69 8.96
C ILE A 224 -19.18 4.54 8.21
N SER A 225 -17.88 4.35 8.40
CA SER A 225 -17.15 3.23 7.79
C SER A 225 -17.71 1.86 8.21
N LYS A 226 -18.21 1.74 9.44
CA LYS A 226 -18.72 0.46 9.99
C LYS A 226 -20.16 0.17 9.59
N PHE A 227 -21.00 1.19 9.49
CA PHE A 227 -22.47 1.05 9.37
C PHE A 227 -23.07 1.74 8.14
N GLY A 228 -22.28 2.48 7.34
CA GLY A 228 -22.73 3.27 6.21
C GLY A 228 -22.62 2.60 4.85
#